data_c561cf1f4c74e769985a86beba0a9e86
#
_entry.id   c561cf1f4c74e769985a86beba0a9e86
#
_cell.length_a   1.000
_cell.length_b   1.000
_cell.length_c   1.000
_cell.angle_alpha   90.00
_cell.angle_beta   90.00
_cell.angle_gamma   90.00
#
_symmetry.space_group_name_H-M   'P 1'
#
loop_
_entity.id
_entity.type
_entity.pdbx_description
1 polymer ?
#
loop_
_entity_poly.entity_id
_entity_poly.type
_entity_poly.pdbx_seq_one_letter_code
_entity_poly.pdbx_strand_id
1 'polypeptide(L)' 'MIKITFSSKEESIKGFYKLMTSGRVRCLPNDVYEISKGLLKVLEDSNIPYKVLDEKKVEDA' A
#
# COMPACT_ATOMS: atom_id res chain seq x y z
N MET A 1 8.96 5.51 -3.91
CA MET A 1 7.84 4.57 -3.80
C MET A 1 7.82 3.91 -2.45
N ILE A 2 6.64 3.58 -1.98
CA ILE A 2 6.47 3.01 -0.65
C ILE A 2 5.86 1.63 -0.80
N LYS A 3 6.34 0.71 0.00
CA LYS A 3 5.79 -0.64 0.01
C LYS A 3 4.88 -0.81 1.20
N ILE A 4 3.69 -1.31 0.94
CA ILE A 4 2.70 -1.50 1.98
C ILE A 4 2.08 -2.88 1.87
N THR A 5 1.42 -3.28 2.94
CA THR A 5 0.63 -4.49 2.95
C THR A 5 -0.63 -4.22 3.75
N PHE A 6 -1.60 -5.12 3.63
CA PHE A 6 -2.86 -4.97 4.35
C PHE A 6 -2.99 -6.09 5.38
N SER A 7 -3.82 -5.83 6.37
CA SER A 7 -3.96 -6.76 7.49
C SER A 7 -4.75 -8.01 7.13
N SER A 8 -5.69 -7.89 6.22
CA SER A 8 -6.53 -9.03 5.83
C SER A 8 -6.71 -9.03 4.33
N LYS A 9 -7.18 -10.16 3.84
CA LYS A 9 -7.42 -10.31 2.42
C LYS A 9 -8.51 -9.39 1.93
N GLU A 10 -9.55 -9.21 2.72
CA GLU A 10 -10.65 -8.31 2.37
C GLU A 10 -10.15 -6.90 2.19
N GLU A 11 -9.34 -6.45 3.12
CA GLU A 11 -8.79 -5.10 3.04
C GLU A 11 -7.82 -4.95 1.88
N SER A 12 -7.11 -6.01 1.60
CA SER A 12 -6.21 -6.03 0.46
C SER A 12 -6.97 -5.82 -0.85
N ILE A 13 -8.08 -6.49 -0.99
CA ILE A 13 -8.89 -6.36 -2.20
C ILE A 13 -9.45 -4.95 -2.33
N LYS A 14 -10.02 -4.44 -1.24
CA LYS A 14 -10.58 -3.09 -1.25
C LYS A 14 -9.52 -2.04 -1.48
N GLY A 15 -8.39 -2.20 -0.80
CA GLY A 15 -7.30 -1.25 -0.93
C GLY A 15 -6.71 -1.24 -2.31
N PHE A 16 -6.50 -2.41 -2.87
CA PHE A 16 -5.96 -2.52 -4.20
C PHE A 16 -6.88 -1.86 -5.23
N TYR A 17 -8.16 -2.13 -5.10
CA TYR A 17 -9.14 -1.54 -6.01
C TYR A 17 -9.11 -0.02 -5.93
N LYS A 18 -9.07 0.50 -4.73
CA LYS A 18 -9.04 1.93 -4.52
C LYS A 18 -7.77 2.55 -5.09
N LEU A 19 -6.65 1.90 -4.87
CA LEU A 19 -5.38 2.40 -5.38
C LEU A 19 -5.36 2.36 -6.91
N MET A 20 -5.89 1.29 -7.47
CA MET A 20 -5.90 1.12 -8.91
C MET A 20 -6.73 2.19 -9.60
N THR A 21 -7.82 2.59 -8.99
CA THR A 21 -8.67 3.63 -9.58
C THR A 21 -8.14 5.03 -9.33
N SER A 22 -7.25 5.19 -8.36
CA SER A 22 -6.71 6.49 -8.02
C SER A 22 -5.35 6.78 -8.62
N GLY A 23 -4.64 5.73 -9.02
CA GLY A 23 -3.31 5.92 -9.56
C GLY A 23 -2.68 4.59 -9.90
N ARG A 24 -1.37 4.57 -9.93
CA ARG A 24 -0.64 3.36 -10.26
C ARG A 24 -0.29 2.60 -9.00
N VAL A 25 -0.46 1.30 -9.06
CA VAL A 25 -0.09 0.43 -7.97
C VAL A 25 0.65 -0.76 -8.56
N ARG A 26 1.69 -1.19 -7.87
CA ARG A 26 2.50 -2.30 -8.30
C ARG A 26 2.33 -3.45 -7.34
N CYS A 27 1.95 -4.59 -7.86
CA CYS A 27 1.80 -5.79 -7.04
C CYS A 27 3.11 -6.52 -6.96
N LEU A 28 3.55 -6.76 -5.75
CA LEU A 28 4.79 -7.50 -5.49
C LEU A 28 4.43 -8.81 -4.81
N PRO A 29 5.37 -9.74 -4.78
CA PRO A 29 5.10 -11.01 -4.08
C PRO A 29 4.85 -10.79 -2.61
N ASN A 30 4.23 -11.77 -1.97
CA ASN A 30 3.94 -11.78 -0.53
C ASN A 30 2.93 -10.72 -0.13
N ASP A 31 1.98 -10.44 -1.02
CA ASP A 31 0.91 -9.47 -0.73
C ASP A 31 1.42 -8.08 -0.43
N VAL A 32 2.50 -7.70 -1.08
CA VAL A 32 3.07 -6.37 -0.93
C VAL A 32 2.67 -5.53 -2.13
N TYR A 33 2.38 -4.27 -1.87
CA TYR A 33 2.01 -3.34 -2.91
C TYR A 33 2.92 -2.12 -2.86
N GLU A 34 3.39 -1.72 -4.02
CA GLU A 34 4.26 -0.56 -4.12
C GLU A 34 3.48 0.60 -4.72
N ILE A 35 3.43 1.70 -3.99
CA ILE A 35 2.63 2.86 -4.39
C ILE A 35 3.42 4.13 -4.13
N SER A 36 2.92 5.22 -4.70
CA SER A 36 3.51 6.52 -4.42
C SER A 36 2.96 7.05 -3.10
N LYS A 37 3.70 7.99 -2.54
CA LYS A 37 3.32 8.57 -1.25
C LYS A 37 1.92 9.16 -1.27
N GLY A 38 1.55 9.78 -2.38
CA GLY A 38 0.25 10.40 -2.47
C GLY A 38 -0.91 9.44 -2.36
N LEU A 39 -0.68 8.20 -2.73
CA LEU A 39 -1.75 7.20 -2.66
C LEU A 39 -2.06 6.75 -1.25
N LEU A 40 -1.13 6.97 -0.32
CA LEU A 40 -1.42 6.66 1.07
C LEU A 40 -2.62 7.44 1.57
N LYS A 41 -2.74 8.67 1.11
CA LYS A 41 -3.85 9.51 1.51
C LYS A 41 -5.18 8.93 1.04
N VAL A 42 -5.19 8.31 -0.12
CA VAL A 42 -6.39 7.68 -0.64
C VAL A 42 -6.86 6.58 0.29
N LEU A 43 -5.92 5.80 0.80
CA LEU A 43 -6.26 4.74 1.74
C LEU A 43 -6.77 5.29 3.06
N GLU A 44 -6.15 6.36 3.53
CA GLU A 44 -6.59 6.99 4.77
C GLU A 44 -7.99 7.56 4.64
N ASP A 45 -8.25 8.20 3.52
CA ASP A 45 -9.57 8.78 3.29
C ASP A 45 -10.65 7.71 3.18
N SER A 46 -10.26 6.53 2.76
CA SER A 46 -11.20 5.41 2.62
C SER A 46 -11.28 4.55 3.86
N ASN A 47 -10.54 4.91 4.91
CA ASN A 47 -10.51 4.15 6.15
C ASN A 47 -10.08 2.71 5.94
N ILE A 48 -9.13 2.51 5.05
CA ILE A 48 -8.59 1.18 4.79
C ILE A 48 -7.28 1.05 5.55
N PRO A 49 -7.21 0.15 6.51
CA PRO A 49 -5.96 -0.03 7.27
C PRO A 49 -4.87 -0.64 6.42
N TYR A 50 -3.67 -0.19 6.63
CA TYR A 50 -2.52 -0.72 5.90
C TYR A 50 -1.29 -0.65 6.80
N LYS A 51 -0.25 -1.36 6.38
CA LYS A 51 1.03 -1.32 7.08
C LYS A 51 2.12 -0.92 6.11
N VAL A 52 2.97 0.00 6.52
CA VAL A 52 4.10 0.41 5.71
C VAL A 52 5.25 -0.53 5.99
N LEU A 53 5.75 -1.16 4.94
CA LEU A 53 6.85 -2.11 5.06
C LEU A 53 8.18 -1.49 4.74
N ASP A 54 8.19 -0.48 3.92
CA ASP A 54 9.40 0.14 3.42
C ASP A 54 9.89 1.20 4.39
N GLU A 55 11.00 0.95 4.95
CA GLU A 55 11.56 1.97 5.79
C GLU A 55 12.96 2.21 5.47
N LYS A 56 12.74 2.24 5.70
CA LYS A 56 13.78 2.35 5.72
C LYS A 56 14.79 1.97 5.77
N LYS A 57 14.82 1.77 5.80
CA LYS A 57 15.56 1.48 5.76
C LYS A 57 16.39 1.34 5.61
N VAL A 58 16.41 1.51 5.63
CA VAL A 58 17.19 1.44 5.56
C VAL A 58 18.05 1.44 5.67
N GLU A 59 18.15 1.57 5.93
CA GLU A 59 19.01 1.60 6.06
C GLU A 59 19.79 1.26 6.24
N ASP A 60 19.87 1.14 6.45
CA ASP A 60 20.67 0.86 6.63
C ASP A 60 21.31 0.57 6.45
N ALA A 61 21.33 0.70 6.57
CA ALA A 61 21.98 0.43 6.45
C ALA A 61 22.49 0.43 6.46
#